data_79de1198b58584ce8b5cb70b2149fbfb
#
_entry.id   79de1198b58584ce8b5cb70b2149fbfb
#
_cell.length_a   1.000
_cell.length_b   1.000
_cell.length_c   1.000
_cell.angle_alpha   90.00
_cell.angle_beta   90.00
_cell.angle_gamma   90.00
#
_symmetry.space_group_name_H-M   'P 1'
#
loop_
_entity.id
_entity.type
_entity.pdbx_description
1 polymer ?
#
loop_
_entity_poly.entity_id
_entity_poly.type
_entity_poly.pdbx_seq_one_letter_code
_entity_poly.pdbx_strand_id
1 'polypeptide(L)'
;MTQVLLLSSDAATASAVAAVLSELDGFSEPVTVASLGQARLELERQDLDLVLVDENEDEGKGLNLLRELAALSPLLPVCLLAPRVDADLVIRAMDAGARAVLPLPPSIETYAERLRSLSAWTRQVRDQRAADSDVRVQRIGRIVAVIGAKGGVGTSMIALMAARAASGRGQTALLDFDLSAGDQASYCGLRVRHSVIDLVSVAAELGGREITEVAYPLRGGVELLPAPPSAEAAEAMTETAARQILQAIRYQYQQVVIDCGSALTLTSAAALDLADEIIVVATPDVPALSSVRRLTAAMDRLGIGRGTPVRMALNRSSRQREIQAATAMKLAGMEILTEIPDCGPRLETTINTGTVLDLDVAPFTQAGRMVADLLIVPEDSIATPAPAPAPPSAPSPAPARSGRRRADKPKGRRGKKMSLRGRRGGEEGQGSVEFAGVLVVALAVFALVLHLLFAASIAFMAQSSAQEAARQYARGGSYSGAVAAAASALPDGLVGGMHVRRSGADTVTVTVDLPMKVPGLSSVSADATIDWEE
;
A
#
# COMPACT_ATOMS: atom_id res chain seq x y z
N MET A 1 24.97 -23.97 -7.49
CA MET A 1 25.28 -23.75 -6.06
C MET A 1 24.37 -22.62 -5.58
N THR A 2 23.86 -22.69 -4.36
CA THR A 2 22.99 -21.66 -3.78
C THR A 2 23.81 -20.44 -3.40
N GLN A 3 23.51 -19.29 -3.98
CA GLN A 3 24.19 -18.01 -3.72
C GLN A 3 23.52 -17.30 -2.54
N VAL A 4 24.28 -17.00 -1.50
CA VAL A 4 23.78 -16.39 -0.26
C VAL A 4 24.39 -15.01 -0.07
N LEU A 5 23.57 -13.99 0.17
CA LEU A 5 24.01 -12.68 0.64
C LEU A 5 23.89 -12.64 2.16
N LEU A 6 24.93 -12.20 2.85
CA LEU A 6 24.92 -11.95 4.29
C LEU A 6 25.13 -10.47 4.57
N LEU A 7 24.15 -9.83 5.18
CA LEU A 7 24.25 -8.47 5.69
C LEU A 7 24.61 -8.53 7.18
N SER A 8 25.88 -8.35 7.47
CA SER A 8 26.43 -8.26 8.82
C SER A 8 27.75 -7.50 8.83
N SER A 9 27.91 -6.54 9.69
CA SER A 9 29.17 -5.82 9.96
C SER A 9 30.02 -6.52 11.02
N ASP A 10 29.48 -7.54 11.71
CA ASP A 10 30.22 -8.33 12.70
C ASP A 10 31.01 -9.45 12.00
N ALA A 11 32.32 -9.33 12.01
CA ALA A 11 33.23 -10.31 11.42
C ALA A 11 33.12 -11.71 12.07
N ALA A 12 32.75 -11.79 13.35
CA ALA A 12 32.61 -13.07 14.05
C ALA A 12 31.34 -13.80 13.56
N THR A 13 30.22 -13.10 13.45
CA THR A 13 28.98 -13.62 12.87
C THR A 13 29.20 -14.04 11.41
N ALA A 14 29.84 -13.19 10.61
CA ALA A 14 30.13 -13.50 9.20
C ALA A 14 30.97 -14.77 9.04
N SER A 15 32.03 -14.91 9.83
CA SER A 15 32.91 -16.10 9.82
C SER A 15 32.17 -17.36 10.26
N ALA A 16 31.34 -17.27 11.31
CA ALA A 16 30.56 -18.41 11.81
C ALA A 16 29.52 -18.89 10.80
N VAL A 17 28.82 -17.96 10.15
CA VAL A 17 27.84 -18.28 9.10
C VAL A 17 28.53 -18.88 7.87
N ALA A 18 29.66 -18.30 7.43
CA ALA A 18 30.42 -18.82 6.31
C ALA A 18 30.94 -20.23 6.57
N ALA A 19 31.43 -20.54 7.79
CA ALA A 19 31.88 -21.88 8.18
C ALA A 19 30.74 -22.90 8.07
N VAL A 20 29.53 -22.58 8.59
CA VAL A 20 28.36 -23.47 8.50
C VAL A 20 27.92 -23.66 7.05
N LEU A 21 27.87 -22.58 6.24
CA LEU A 21 27.47 -22.68 4.83
C LEU A 21 28.46 -23.51 4.00
N SER A 22 29.76 -23.46 4.31
CA SER A 22 30.80 -24.27 3.62
C SER A 22 30.68 -25.78 3.89
N GLU A 23 30.05 -26.15 5.02
CA GLU A 23 29.79 -27.56 5.37
C GLU A 23 28.46 -28.08 4.78
N LEU A 24 27.64 -27.18 4.21
CA LEU A 24 26.38 -27.54 3.58
C LEU A 24 26.56 -27.81 2.09
N ASP A 25 26.30 -29.06 1.67
CA ASP A 25 26.31 -29.39 0.25
C ASP A 25 25.38 -28.51 -0.58
N GLY A 26 25.92 -27.94 -1.64
CA GLY A 26 25.15 -27.13 -2.60
C GLY A 26 25.09 -25.64 -2.31
N PHE A 27 25.73 -25.17 -1.23
CA PHE A 27 25.86 -23.73 -0.94
C PHE A 27 27.26 -23.22 -1.37
N SER A 28 27.33 -21.94 -1.75
CA SER A 28 28.57 -21.22 -1.99
C SER A 28 28.97 -20.42 -0.75
N GLU A 29 30.19 -19.94 -0.72
CA GLU A 29 30.63 -18.97 0.26
C GLU A 29 29.73 -17.73 0.19
N PRO A 30 29.21 -17.20 1.33
CA PRO A 30 28.28 -16.08 1.31
C PRO A 30 28.98 -14.79 0.87
N VAL A 31 28.29 -14.00 0.06
CA VAL A 31 28.69 -12.63 -0.24
C VAL A 31 28.36 -11.78 0.97
N THR A 32 29.38 -11.40 1.74
CA THR A 32 29.18 -10.60 2.97
C THR A 32 29.26 -9.11 2.67
N VAL A 33 28.27 -8.35 3.13
CA VAL A 33 28.18 -6.91 2.98
C VAL A 33 27.86 -6.27 4.35
N ALA A 34 28.38 -5.05 4.57
CA ALA A 34 28.24 -4.34 5.83
C ALA A 34 27.23 -3.19 5.78
N SER A 35 26.47 -3.05 4.69
CA SER A 35 25.47 -1.98 4.58
C SER A 35 24.39 -2.32 3.55
N LEU A 36 23.21 -1.72 3.73
CA LEU A 36 22.09 -1.82 2.79
C LEU A 36 22.48 -1.35 1.37
N GLY A 37 23.27 -0.28 1.27
CA GLY A 37 23.74 0.22 -0.03
C GLY A 37 24.58 -0.80 -0.79
N GLN A 38 25.44 -1.53 -0.10
CA GLN A 38 26.21 -2.62 -0.69
C GLN A 38 25.31 -3.82 -1.03
N ALA A 39 24.36 -4.15 -0.17
CA ALA A 39 23.40 -5.22 -0.42
C ALA A 39 22.58 -4.94 -1.69
N ARG A 40 22.13 -3.72 -1.91
CA ARG A 40 21.42 -3.31 -3.14
C ARG A 40 22.27 -3.52 -4.39
N LEU A 41 23.53 -3.12 -4.34
CA LEU A 41 24.45 -3.30 -5.47
C LEU A 41 24.68 -4.79 -5.79
N GLU A 42 24.79 -5.64 -4.78
CA GLU A 42 24.99 -7.07 -5.01
C GLU A 42 23.70 -7.76 -5.50
N LEU A 43 22.53 -7.32 -5.05
CA LEU A 43 21.23 -7.76 -5.58
C LEU A 43 21.05 -7.44 -7.07
N GLU A 44 21.66 -6.36 -7.56
CA GLU A 44 21.63 -5.98 -8.98
C GLU A 44 22.69 -6.73 -9.81
N ARG A 45 23.77 -7.17 -9.19
CA ARG A 45 24.94 -7.76 -9.89
C ARG A 45 24.90 -9.27 -10.01
N GLN A 46 24.25 -9.93 -9.06
CA GLN A 46 24.33 -11.40 -8.92
C GLN A 46 22.94 -12.00 -8.76
N ASP A 47 22.76 -13.20 -9.32
CA ASP A 47 21.58 -14.03 -9.07
C ASP A 47 21.70 -14.68 -7.69
N LEU A 48 21.21 -13.99 -6.67
CA LEU A 48 21.18 -14.48 -5.30
C LEU A 48 19.96 -15.38 -5.06
N ASP A 49 20.14 -16.41 -4.24
CA ASP A 49 19.07 -17.36 -3.90
C ASP A 49 18.47 -17.10 -2.52
N LEU A 50 19.20 -16.39 -1.64
CA LEU A 50 18.83 -16.17 -0.24
C LEU A 50 19.56 -14.95 0.34
N VAL A 51 18.90 -14.23 1.24
CA VAL A 51 19.51 -13.15 2.02
C VAL A 51 19.41 -13.45 3.51
N LEU A 52 20.51 -13.28 4.23
CA LEU A 52 20.62 -13.38 5.68
C LEU A 52 20.90 -11.98 6.24
N VAL A 53 20.15 -11.54 7.23
CA VAL A 53 20.29 -10.22 7.87
C VAL A 53 20.54 -10.41 9.35
N ASP A 54 21.61 -9.85 9.87
CA ASP A 54 21.92 -9.86 11.30
C ASP A 54 20.99 -8.87 12.03
N GLU A 55 20.32 -9.35 13.10
CA GLU A 55 19.44 -8.51 13.95
C GLU A 55 20.18 -7.30 14.54
N ASN A 56 21.44 -7.48 14.89
CA ASN A 56 22.25 -6.43 15.51
C ASN A 56 22.84 -5.42 14.51
N GLU A 57 22.61 -5.61 13.21
CA GLU A 57 23.13 -4.69 12.21
C GLU A 57 22.55 -3.29 12.40
N ASP A 58 23.35 -2.26 12.13
CA ASP A 58 23.00 -0.85 12.27
C ASP A 58 22.42 -0.52 13.66
N GLU A 59 23.14 -0.90 14.73
CA GLU A 59 22.75 -0.65 16.12
C GLU A 59 21.38 -1.26 16.52
N GLY A 60 21.07 -2.45 16.04
CA GLY A 60 19.83 -3.17 16.36
C GLY A 60 18.66 -2.82 15.45
N LYS A 61 18.91 -2.23 14.30
CA LYS A 61 17.89 -1.94 13.26
C LYS A 61 17.75 -3.04 12.20
N GLY A 62 18.31 -4.24 12.43
CA GLY A 62 18.28 -5.36 11.49
C GLY A 62 16.89 -5.68 10.94
N LEU A 63 15.83 -5.56 11.75
CA LEU A 63 14.44 -5.70 11.30
C LEU A 63 14.00 -4.66 10.26
N ASN A 64 14.50 -3.42 10.36
CA ASN A 64 14.20 -2.38 9.37
C ASN A 64 14.93 -2.64 8.06
N LEU A 65 16.21 -3.06 8.15
CA LEU A 65 17.01 -3.45 6.99
C LEU A 65 16.39 -4.66 6.28
N LEU A 66 15.92 -5.64 7.05
CA LEU A 66 15.21 -6.81 6.52
C LEU A 66 13.95 -6.38 5.77
N ARG A 67 13.13 -5.48 6.33
CA ARG A 67 11.91 -4.96 5.68
C ARG A 67 12.24 -4.28 4.34
N GLU A 68 13.29 -3.46 4.31
CA GLU A 68 13.73 -2.81 3.07
C GLU A 68 14.23 -3.82 2.03
N LEU A 69 15.00 -4.82 2.43
CA LEU A 69 15.49 -5.87 1.53
C LEU A 69 14.36 -6.76 1.01
N ALA A 70 13.41 -7.14 1.87
CA ALA A 70 12.23 -7.90 1.47
C ALA A 70 11.35 -7.11 0.48
N ALA A 71 11.25 -5.79 0.65
CA ALA A 71 10.54 -4.92 -0.28
C ALA A 71 11.26 -4.76 -1.63
N LEU A 72 12.60 -4.75 -1.63
CA LEU A 72 13.40 -4.66 -2.86
C LEU A 72 13.37 -5.94 -3.70
N SER A 73 13.30 -7.09 -3.06
CA SER A 73 13.36 -8.40 -3.72
C SER A 73 12.38 -9.40 -3.11
N PRO A 74 11.08 -9.27 -3.35
CA PRO A 74 10.03 -10.04 -2.67
C PRO A 74 10.04 -11.54 -2.91
N LEU A 75 10.66 -11.99 -3.99
CA LEU A 75 10.83 -13.41 -4.31
C LEU A 75 12.13 -14.01 -3.78
N LEU A 76 12.99 -13.16 -3.26
CA LEU A 76 14.21 -13.60 -2.62
C LEU A 76 13.93 -13.79 -1.13
N PRO A 77 14.00 -15.01 -0.59
CA PRO A 77 13.73 -15.20 0.82
C PRO A 77 14.78 -14.46 1.65
N VAL A 78 14.28 -13.60 2.55
CA VAL A 78 15.11 -12.88 3.52
C VAL A 78 14.92 -13.53 4.89
N CYS A 79 16.01 -13.89 5.56
CA CYS A 79 16.00 -14.49 6.89
C CYS A 79 16.67 -13.55 7.89
N LEU A 80 16.10 -13.46 9.09
CA LEU A 80 16.73 -12.78 10.21
C LEU A 80 17.63 -13.72 10.99
N LEU A 81 18.83 -13.30 11.31
CA LEU A 81 19.75 -13.99 12.23
C LEU A 81 19.66 -13.31 13.60
N ALA A 82 19.35 -14.05 14.66
CA ALA A 82 19.16 -13.47 15.97
C ALA A 82 19.83 -14.30 17.10
N PRO A 83 20.45 -13.65 18.09
CA PRO A 83 21.04 -14.34 19.26
C PRO A 83 19.98 -15.00 20.16
N ARG A 84 18.76 -14.49 20.15
CA ARG A 84 17.62 -15.04 20.88
C ARG A 84 16.41 -15.07 19.96
N VAL A 85 15.85 -16.26 19.80
CA VAL A 85 14.62 -16.44 18.99
C VAL A 85 13.47 -16.70 19.95
N ASP A 86 12.62 -15.72 20.14
CA ASP A 86 11.36 -15.83 20.87
C ASP A 86 10.16 -15.58 19.96
N ALA A 87 8.96 -15.85 20.46
CA ALA A 87 7.73 -15.76 19.65
C ALA A 87 7.45 -14.32 19.19
N ASP A 88 7.78 -13.31 20.00
CA ASP A 88 7.56 -11.91 19.67
C ASP A 88 8.50 -11.46 18.54
N LEU A 89 9.77 -11.84 18.58
CA LEU A 89 10.72 -11.56 17.51
C LEU A 89 10.31 -12.24 16.20
N VAL A 90 9.86 -13.51 16.28
CA VAL A 90 9.39 -14.24 15.09
C VAL A 90 8.22 -13.51 14.44
N ILE A 91 7.22 -13.07 15.24
CA ILE A 91 6.07 -12.33 14.72
C ILE A 91 6.54 -11.02 14.05
N ARG A 92 7.36 -10.22 14.72
CA ARG A 92 7.88 -8.96 14.17
C ARG A 92 8.73 -9.15 12.91
N ALA A 93 9.52 -10.22 12.86
CA ALA A 93 10.34 -10.54 11.69
C ALA A 93 9.47 -10.98 10.51
N MET A 94 8.45 -11.82 10.75
CA MET A 94 7.50 -12.22 9.70
C MET A 94 6.69 -11.03 9.18
N ASP A 95 6.23 -10.14 10.06
CA ASP A 95 5.57 -8.88 9.69
C ASP A 95 6.48 -7.93 8.88
N ALA A 96 7.78 -8.02 9.12
CA ALA A 96 8.78 -7.29 8.35
C ALA A 96 9.12 -7.94 7.00
N GLY A 97 8.57 -9.13 6.70
CA GLY A 97 8.79 -9.85 5.44
C GLY A 97 9.86 -10.95 5.51
N ALA A 98 10.30 -11.34 6.71
CA ALA A 98 11.19 -12.49 6.86
C ALA A 98 10.49 -13.79 6.44
N ARG A 99 11.24 -14.69 5.81
CA ARG A 99 10.78 -16.07 5.54
C ARG A 99 11.20 -17.05 6.64
N ALA A 100 12.18 -16.69 7.43
CA ALA A 100 12.59 -17.45 8.62
C ALA A 100 13.37 -16.56 9.59
N VAL A 101 13.39 -16.96 10.87
CA VAL A 101 14.32 -16.45 11.88
C VAL A 101 15.25 -17.61 12.26
N LEU A 102 16.56 -17.36 12.19
CA LEU A 102 17.59 -18.36 12.45
C LEU A 102 18.41 -17.96 13.68
N PRO A 103 18.74 -18.92 14.56
CA PRO A 103 19.50 -18.61 15.77
C PRO A 103 20.97 -18.32 15.49
N LEU A 104 21.56 -17.45 16.30
CA LEU A 104 22.99 -17.26 16.44
C LEU A 104 23.45 -17.79 17.82
N PRO A 105 24.56 -18.50 17.93
CA PRO A 105 25.47 -18.94 16.86
C PRO A 105 24.80 -19.95 15.91
N PRO A 106 25.23 -20.00 14.63
CA PRO A 106 24.64 -20.90 13.65
C PRO A 106 24.98 -22.36 13.97
N SER A 107 24.01 -23.27 13.72
CA SER A 107 24.22 -24.72 13.78
C SER A 107 23.94 -25.37 12.43
N ILE A 108 24.71 -26.37 12.06
CA ILE A 108 24.58 -27.07 10.78
C ILE A 108 23.16 -27.66 10.62
N GLU A 109 22.65 -28.33 11.67
CA GLU A 109 21.34 -28.99 11.62
C GLU A 109 20.21 -28.02 11.35
N THR A 110 20.16 -26.92 12.14
CA THR A 110 19.08 -25.90 12.02
C THR A 110 19.14 -25.17 10.69
N TYR A 111 20.37 -24.82 10.24
CA TYR A 111 20.56 -24.09 9.00
C TYR A 111 20.31 -24.99 7.78
N ALA A 112 20.77 -26.25 7.82
CA ALA A 112 20.62 -27.19 6.71
C ALA A 112 19.17 -27.40 6.30
N GLU A 113 18.28 -27.64 7.26
CA GLU A 113 16.87 -27.88 7.00
C GLU A 113 16.19 -26.63 6.40
N ARG A 114 16.35 -25.48 7.06
CA ARG A 114 15.68 -24.24 6.68
C ARG A 114 16.22 -23.65 5.37
N LEU A 115 17.52 -23.56 5.22
CA LEU A 115 18.13 -22.97 4.04
C LEU A 115 17.93 -23.84 2.79
N ARG A 116 17.94 -25.18 2.91
CA ARG A 116 17.61 -26.06 1.79
C ARG A 116 16.16 -25.92 1.34
N SER A 117 15.23 -25.84 2.29
CA SER A 117 13.80 -25.63 1.98
C SER A 117 13.61 -24.30 1.23
N LEU A 118 14.18 -23.20 1.74
CA LEU A 118 14.05 -21.87 1.14
C LEU A 118 14.72 -21.77 -0.22
N SER A 119 15.94 -22.35 -0.37
CA SER A 119 16.65 -22.34 -1.66
C SER A 119 15.98 -23.25 -2.70
N ALA A 120 15.36 -24.34 -2.27
CA ALA A 120 14.56 -25.19 -3.15
C ALA A 120 13.31 -24.44 -3.66
N TRP A 121 12.64 -23.71 -2.79
CA TRP A 121 11.52 -22.86 -3.16
C TRP A 121 11.92 -21.77 -4.16
N THR A 122 13.03 -21.05 -3.91
CA THR A 122 13.54 -20.04 -4.86
C THR A 122 13.84 -20.64 -6.23
N ARG A 123 14.47 -21.82 -6.25
CA ARG A 123 14.75 -22.53 -7.50
C ARG A 123 13.47 -22.97 -8.18
N GLN A 124 12.52 -23.55 -7.46
CA GLN A 124 11.23 -23.97 -8.03
C GLN A 124 10.48 -22.80 -8.64
N VAL A 125 10.45 -21.64 -7.98
CA VAL A 125 9.86 -20.41 -8.52
C VAL A 125 10.60 -19.95 -9.77
N ARG A 126 11.94 -20.05 -9.80
CA ARG A 126 12.73 -19.74 -11.00
C ARG A 126 12.49 -20.73 -12.13
N ASP A 127 12.48 -22.04 -11.84
CA ASP A 127 12.30 -23.11 -12.82
C ASP A 127 10.88 -23.08 -13.42
N GLN A 128 9.85 -22.82 -12.64
CA GLN A 128 8.50 -22.60 -13.13
C GLN A 128 8.43 -21.39 -14.07
N ARG A 129 9.15 -20.30 -13.76
CA ARG A 129 9.27 -19.14 -14.63
C ARG A 129 10.09 -19.41 -15.88
N ALA A 130 11.13 -20.22 -15.79
CA ALA A 130 11.93 -20.62 -16.94
C ALA A 130 11.18 -21.57 -17.89
N ALA A 131 10.28 -22.41 -17.35
CA ALA A 131 9.42 -23.29 -18.15
C ALA A 131 8.29 -22.52 -18.87
N ASP A 132 7.82 -21.41 -18.27
CA ASP A 132 6.84 -20.49 -18.88
C ASP A 132 7.48 -19.44 -19.82
N SER A 133 8.82 -19.35 -19.83
CA SER A 133 9.56 -18.39 -20.62
C SER A 133 10.52 -19.04 -21.61
N ASP A 134 10.00 -19.46 -22.75
CA ASP A 134 10.80 -19.43 -23.95
C ASP A 134 11.08 -17.95 -24.28
N VAL A 135 12.32 -17.53 -23.98
CA VAL A 135 12.89 -16.24 -24.35
C VAL A 135 12.19 -14.98 -23.84
N ARG A 136 12.58 -14.50 -22.63
CA ARG A 136 12.80 -13.05 -22.39
C ARG A 136 13.48 -12.84 -21.02
N VAL A 137 14.58 -12.08 -20.98
CA VAL A 137 15.13 -11.46 -19.76
C VAL A 137 13.98 -10.88 -18.93
N GLN A 138 13.77 -11.42 -17.73
CA GLN A 138 12.63 -11.04 -16.88
C GLN A 138 12.88 -9.63 -16.36
N ARG A 139 12.29 -8.66 -17.03
CA ARG A 139 12.21 -7.28 -16.53
C ARG A 139 11.11 -7.25 -15.48
N ILE A 140 11.43 -6.77 -14.28
CA ILE A 140 10.42 -6.43 -13.27
C ILE A 140 9.39 -5.51 -13.92
N GLY A 141 8.11 -5.85 -13.81
CA GLY A 141 7.03 -5.08 -14.44
C GLY A 141 6.96 -3.64 -13.91
N ARG A 142 6.58 -2.71 -14.77
CA ARG A 142 6.33 -1.33 -14.35
C ARG A 142 4.89 -1.13 -13.92
N ILE A 143 4.73 -0.34 -12.87
CA ILE A 143 3.43 0.00 -12.27
C ILE A 143 3.13 1.47 -12.55
N VAL A 144 1.97 1.74 -13.14
CA VAL A 144 1.35 3.07 -13.14
C VAL A 144 0.12 3.03 -12.24
N ALA A 145 0.11 3.85 -11.21
CA ALA A 145 -1.07 4.03 -10.35
C ALA A 145 -1.88 5.25 -10.81
N VAL A 146 -3.18 5.07 -10.98
CA VAL A 146 -4.11 6.13 -11.39
C VAL A 146 -5.04 6.42 -10.23
N ILE A 147 -5.05 7.66 -9.74
CA ILE A 147 -5.89 8.10 -8.63
C ILE A 147 -6.68 9.35 -9.00
N GLY A 148 -7.94 9.42 -8.61
CA GLY A 148 -8.81 10.56 -8.86
C GLY A 148 -8.68 11.64 -7.78
N ALA A 149 -8.67 12.90 -8.17
CA ALA A 149 -8.73 14.01 -7.23
C ALA A 149 -10.02 14.03 -6.42
N LYS A 150 -11.11 13.51 -6.99
CA LYS A 150 -12.43 13.31 -6.35
C LYS A 150 -13.21 12.24 -7.13
N GLY A 151 -14.33 11.79 -6.56
CA GLY A 151 -15.25 10.88 -7.26
C GLY A 151 -15.78 11.47 -8.57
N GLY A 152 -15.96 10.63 -9.57
CA GLY A 152 -16.56 10.97 -10.87
C GLY A 152 -15.66 11.75 -11.84
N VAL A 153 -14.37 11.92 -11.58
CA VAL A 153 -13.44 12.59 -12.52
C VAL A 153 -13.00 11.72 -13.68
N GLY A 154 -13.29 10.38 -13.66
CA GLY A 154 -12.99 9.45 -14.73
C GLY A 154 -11.73 8.63 -14.54
N THR A 155 -11.31 8.41 -13.30
CA THR A 155 -10.13 7.62 -12.91
C THR A 155 -10.13 6.23 -13.55
N SER A 156 -11.18 5.46 -13.31
CA SER A 156 -11.34 4.08 -13.78
C SER A 156 -11.34 3.98 -15.31
N MET A 157 -11.94 4.97 -15.98
CA MET A 157 -11.92 5.03 -17.45
C MET A 157 -10.50 5.21 -17.98
N ILE A 158 -9.72 6.11 -17.38
CA ILE A 158 -8.34 6.38 -17.82
C ILE A 158 -7.45 5.18 -17.52
N ALA A 159 -7.61 4.53 -16.36
CA ALA A 159 -6.89 3.30 -16.03
C ALA A 159 -7.18 2.17 -17.06
N LEU A 160 -8.46 1.95 -17.39
CA LEU A 160 -8.85 0.94 -18.40
C LEU A 160 -8.26 1.23 -19.79
N MET A 161 -8.32 2.49 -20.22
CA MET A 161 -7.76 2.88 -21.52
C MET A 161 -6.23 2.78 -21.54
N ALA A 162 -5.56 3.08 -20.44
CA ALA A 162 -4.12 2.90 -20.31
C ALA A 162 -3.72 1.42 -20.37
N ALA A 163 -4.41 0.55 -19.64
CA ALA A 163 -4.17 -0.90 -19.69
C ALA A 163 -4.42 -1.47 -21.09
N ARG A 164 -5.51 -1.06 -21.75
CA ARG A 164 -5.79 -1.44 -23.15
C ARG A 164 -4.69 -0.99 -24.12
N ALA A 165 -4.18 0.23 -23.96
CA ALA A 165 -3.11 0.73 -24.81
C ALA A 165 -1.77 0.03 -24.53
N ALA A 166 -1.52 -0.36 -23.28
CA ALA A 166 -0.32 -1.07 -22.86
C ALA A 166 -0.28 -2.52 -23.38
N SER A 167 -1.42 -3.20 -23.45
CA SER A 167 -1.51 -4.64 -23.78
C SER A 167 -0.95 -5.01 -25.17
N GLY A 168 -0.91 -4.08 -26.09
CA GLY A 168 -0.25 -4.28 -27.39
C GLY A 168 1.27 -4.41 -27.33
N ARG A 169 1.88 -4.17 -26.15
CA ARG A 169 3.34 -4.11 -25.95
C ARG A 169 3.87 -5.19 -25.02
N GLY A 170 3.00 -5.90 -24.28
CA GLY A 170 3.38 -6.95 -23.36
C GLY A 170 2.24 -7.43 -22.47
N GLN A 171 2.50 -8.42 -21.63
CA GLN A 171 1.53 -8.91 -20.67
C GLN A 171 1.13 -7.79 -19.71
N THR A 172 -0.14 -7.48 -19.69
CA THR A 172 -0.67 -6.30 -18.98
C THR A 172 -1.77 -6.70 -18.02
N ALA A 173 -1.62 -6.31 -16.76
CA ALA A 173 -2.65 -6.38 -15.74
C ALA A 173 -3.31 -5.02 -15.51
N LEU A 174 -4.63 -5.03 -15.32
CA LEU A 174 -5.40 -3.94 -14.74
C LEU A 174 -5.94 -4.39 -13.39
N LEU A 175 -5.57 -3.67 -12.34
CA LEU A 175 -6.06 -3.93 -11.01
C LEU A 175 -7.11 -2.88 -10.62
N ASP A 176 -8.25 -3.34 -10.17
CA ASP A 176 -9.25 -2.49 -9.53
C ASP A 176 -9.01 -2.48 -8.02
N PHE A 177 -8.30 -1.44 -7.56
CA PHE A 177 -7.96 -1.23 -6.15
C PHE A 177 -8.84 -0.18 -5.47
N ASP A 178 -9.90 0.28 -6.13
CA ASP A 178 -11.03 0.93 -5.47
C ASP A 178 -11.94 -0.15 -4.87
N LEU A 179 -11.45 -0.82 -3.83
CA LEU A 179 -12.08 -2.03 -3.28
C LEU A 179 -13.49 -1.81 -2.76
N SER A 180 -13.86 -0.57 -2.46
CA SER A 180 -15.17 -0.21 -1.91
C SER A 180 -16.20 0.20 -2.97
N ALA A 181 -15.72 0.69 -4.13
CA ALA A 181 -16.56 1.27 -5.16
C ALA A 181 -16.02 1.00 -6.58
N GLY A 182 -15.26 -0.09 -6.75
CA GLY A 182 -14.64 -0.44 -8.03
C GLY A 182 -15.66 -0.85 -9.09
N ASP A 183 -15.53 -0.26 -10.28
CA ASP A 183 -16.46 -0.41 -11.39
C ASP A 183 -15.83 -1.03 -12.64
N GLN A 184 -14.55 -1.45 -12.61
CA GLN A 184 -13.85 -1.96 -13.78
C GLN A 184 -14.56 -3.17 -14.42
N ALA A 185 -15.06 -4.08 -13.57
CA ALA A 185 -15.82 -5.24 -14.05
C ALA A 185 -17.12 -4.83 -14.77
N SER A 186 -17.83 -3.83 -14.24
CA SER A 186 -19.05 -3.29 -14.82
C SER A 186 -18.78 -2.65 -16.18
N TYR A 187 -17.70 -1.89 -16.32
CA TYR A 187 -17.28 -1.27 -17.58
C TYR A 187 -16.97 -2.30 -18.66
N CYS A 188 -16.54 -3.50 -18.26
CA CYS A 188 -16.22 -4.61 -19.15
C CYS A 188 -17.36 -5.63 -19.33
N GLY A 189 -18.52 -5.41 -18.71
CA GLY A 189 -19.66 -6.31 -18.75
C GLY A 189 -19.41 -7.67 -18.11
N LEU A 190 -18.51 -7.73 -17.12
CA LEU A 190 -18.12 -8.96 -16.44
C LEU A 190 -18.99 -9.23 -15.22
N ARG A 191 -19.20 -10.52 -14.95
CA ARG A 191 -19.75 -11.01 -13.68
C ARG A 191 -18.60 -11.53 -12.82
N VAL A 192 -18.29 -10.81 -11.76
CA VAL A 192 -17.22 -11.16 -10.83
C VAL A 192 -17.60 -12.38 -10.00
N ARG A 193 -16.75 -13.42 -10.04
CA ARG A 193 -16.81 -14.60 -9.18
C ARG A 193 -15.64 -14.63 -8.21
N HIS A 194 -14.48 -14.19 -8.70
CA HIS A 194 -13.24 -14.06 -7.96
C HIS A 194 -12.74 -12.64 -8.08
N SER A 195 -12.16 -12.12 -7.01
CA SER A 195 -11.66 -10.75 -6.92
C SER A 195 -10.25 -10.72 -6.32
N VAL A 196 -9.62 -9.58 -6.32
CA VAL A 196 -8.30 -9.40 -5.70
C VAL A 196 -8.29 -9.78 -4.21
N ILE A 197 -9.45 -9.77 -3.53
CA ILE A 197 -9.59 -10.18 -2.13
C ILE A 197 -9.34 -11.68 -1.91
N ASP A 198 -9.65 -12.52 -2.89
CA ASP A 198 -9.42 -13.95 -2.80
C ASP A 198 -7.92 -14.29 -2.67
N LEU A 199 -7.04 -13.38 -3.08
CA LEU A 199 -5.59 -13.50 -2.95
C LEU A 199 -5.07 -13.22 -1.54
N VAL A 200 -5.87 -12.60 -0.67
CA VAL A 200 -5.42 -12.18 0.67
C VAL A 200 -4.99 -13.36 1.52
N SER A 201 -5.74 -14.46 1.47
CA SER A 201 -5.47 -15.66 2.29
C SER A 201 -4.14 -16.34 1.93
N VAL A 202 -3.64 -16.13 0.71
CA VAL A 202 -2.41 -16.74 0.18
C VAL A 202 -1.34 -15.69 -0.14
N ALA A 203 -1.54 -14.43 0.27
CA ALA A 203 -0.69 -13.29 -0.13
C ALA A 203 0.81 -13.50 0.17
N ALA A 204 1.14 -14.20 1.26
CA ALA A 204 2.51 -14.49 1.65
C ALA A 204 3.24 -15.51 0.74
N GLU A 205 2.47 -16.37 0.05
CA GLU A 205 2.98 -17.46 -0.80
C GLU A 205 2.46 -17.33 -2.24
N LEU A 206 1.97 -16.13 -2.60
CA LEU A 206 1.28 -15.87 -3.85
C LEU A 206 2.17 -16.13 -5.07
N GLY A 207 1.74 -17.04 -5.93
CA GLY A 207 2.37 -17.39 -7.19
C GLY A 207 1.55 -16.98 -8.42
N GLY A 208 2.10 -17.21 -9.60
CA GLY A 208 1.43 -16.85 -10.85
C GLY A 208 0.14 -17.61 -11.10
N ARG A 209 0.02 -18.84 -10.58
CA ARG A 209 -1.17 -19.67 -10.73
C ARG A 209 -2.38 -19.06 -10.03
N GLU A 210 -2.24 -18.69 -8.76
CA GLU A 210 -3.29 -18.09 -7.94
C GLU A 210 -3.74 -16.75 -8.54
N ILE A 211 -2.79 -15.96 -9.06
CA ILE A 211 -3.09 -14.70 -9.75
C ILE A 211 -3.93 -14.97 -11.01
N THR A 212 -3.55 -15.96 -11.82
CA THR A 212 -4.26 -16.32 -13.05
C THR A 212 -5.68 -16.85 -12.76
N GLU A 213 -5.89 -17.57 -11.66
CA GLU A 213 -7.20 -18.08 -11.26
C GLU A 213 -8.20 -16.95 -10.91
N VAL A 214 -7.70 -15.79 -10.47
CA VAL A 214 -8.50 -14.60 -10.13
C VAL A 214 -8.63 -13.62 -11.29
N ALA A 215 -7.69 -13.65 -12.24
CA ALA A 215 -7.64 -12.73 -13.35
C ALA A 215 -8.69 -13.06 -14.44
N TYR A 216 -9.31 -12.03 -14.98
CA TYR A 216 -10.27 -12.12 -16.07
C TYR A 216 -9.64 -11.63 -17.38
N PRO A 217 -9.48 -12.49 -18.38
CA PRO A 217 -8.95 -12.05 -19.67
C PRO A 217 -9.96 -11.14 -20.37
N LEU A 218 -9.55 -9.93 -20.69
CA LEU A 218 -10.32 -8.96 -21.46
C LEU A 218 -9.94 -8.99 -22.93
N ARG A 219 -10.83 -8.46 -23.76
CA ARG A 219 -10.52 -8.25 -25.19
C ARG A 219 -9.31 -7.32 -25.33
N GLY A 220 -8.38 -7.69 -26.19
CA GLY A 220 -7.16 -6.91 -26.43
C GLY A 220 -5.96 -7.28 -25.56
N GLY A 221 -6.03 -8.37 -24.76
CA GLY A 221 -4.87 -8.93 -24.06
C GLY A 221 -4.57 -8.28 -22.71
N VAL A 222 -5.54 -7.60 -22.12
CA VAL A 222 -5.49 -7.13 -20.72
C VAL A 222 -6.07 -8.22 -19.81
N GLU A 223 -5.47 -8.45 -18.67
CA GLU A 223 -6.02 -9.27 -17.61
C GLU A 223 -6.50 -8.37 -16.46
N LEU A 224 -7.79 -8.45 -16.14
CA LEU A 224 -8.41 -7.67 -15.08
C LEU A 224 -8.44 -8.47 -13.79
N LEU A 225 -7.90 -7.90 -12.72
CA LEU A 225 -8.11 -8.34 -11.34
C LEU A 225 -9.13 -7.39 -10.70
N PRO A 226 -10.41 -7.79 -10.60
CA PRO A 226 -11.48 -6.89 -10.20
C PRO A 226 -11.51 -6.67 -8.69
N ALA A 227 -12.11 -5.55 -8.29
CA ALA A 227 -12.54 -5.32 -6.92
C ALA A 227 -13.62 -6.33 -6.49
N PRO A 228 -13.81 -6.55 -5.18
CA PRO A 228 -14.85 -7.43 -4.68
C PRO A 228 -16.25 -6.88 -4.97
N PRO A 229 -17.27 -7.74 -5.09
CA PRO A 229 -18.65 -7.31 -5.37
C PRO A 229 -19.34 -6.60 -4.19
N SER A 230 -18.77 -6.67 -2.99
CA SER A 230 -19.30 -5.99 -1.80
C SER A 230 -18.18 -5.22 -1.07
N ALA A 231 -18.54 -4.04 -0.55
CA ALA A 231 -17.59 -3.19 0.17
C ALA A 231 -17.10 -3.82 1.47
N GLU A 232 -17.92 -4.68 2.11
CA GLU A 232 -17.55 -5.38 3.35
C GLU A 232 -16.38 -6.34 3.11
N ALA A 233 -16.32 -6.97 1.94
CA ALA A 233 -15.21 -7.86 1.60
C ALA A 233 -13.87 -7.10 1.51
N ALA A 234 -13.90 -5.80 1.23
CA ALA A 234 -12.70 -4.96 1.19
C ALA A 234 -11.99 -4.86 2.54
N GLU A 235 -12.71 -5.03 3.66
CA GLU A 235 -12.12 -4.98 5.02
C GLU A 235 -11.09 -6.10 5.27
N ALA A 236 -11.14 -7.19 4.50
CA ALA A 236 -10.14 -8.25 4.58
C ALA A 236 -8.76 -7.82 4.05
N MET A 237 -8.69 -6.78 3.22
CA MET A 237 -7.43 -6.31 2.64
C MET A 237 -6.64 -5.50 3.65
N THR A 238 -5.56 -6.05 4.14
CA THR A 238 -4.59 -5.33 4.97
C THR A 238 -3.54 -4.64 4.09
N GLU A 239 -2.85 -3.63 4.64
CA GLU A 239 -1.73 -2.98 3.93
C GLU A 239 -0.64 -3.99 3.54
N THR A 240 -0.31 -4.91 4.45
CA THR A 240 0.70 -5.95 4.20
C THR A 240 0.28 -6.87 3.05
N ALA A 241 -0.96 -7.36 3.06
CA ALA A 241 -1.48 -8.19 1.99
C ALA A 241 -1.51 -7.44 0.64
N ALA A 242 -1.95 -6.17 0.65
CA ALA A 242 -1.94 -5.33 -0.55
C ALA A 242 -0.53 -5.20 -1.14
N ARG A 243 0.48 -4.92 -0.31
CA ARG A 243 1.88 -4.84 -0.75
C ARG A 243 2.38 -6.18 -1.33
N GLN A 244 2.10 -7.29 -0.67
CA GLN A 244 2.50 -8.63 -1.14
C GLN A 244 1.85 -8.98 -2.47
N ILE A 245 0.54 -8.74 -2.60
CA ILE A 245 -0.20 -8.98 -3.84
C ILE A 245 0.34 -8.11 -4.99
N LEU A 246 0.52 -6.82 -4.75
CA LEU A 246 1.06 -5.90 -5.76
C LEU A 246 2.47 -6.29 -6.22
N GLN A 247 3.31 -6.72 -5.29
CA GLN A 247 4.64 -7.20 -5.60
C GLN A 247 4.60 -8.47 -6.45
N ALA A 248 3.77 -9.46 -6.10
CA ALA A 248 3.63 -10.68 -6.88
C ALA A 248 3.10 -10.39 -8.30
N ILE A 249 2.12 -9.48 -8.43
CA ILE A 249 1.59 -9.05 -9.72
C ILE A 249 2.65 -8.33 -10.56
N ARG A 250 3.48 -7.48 -9.94
CA ARG A 250 4.60 -6.80 -10.60
C ARG A 250 5.61 -7.79 -11.20
N TYR A 251 5.75 -8.96 -10.60
CA TYR A 251 6.61 -10.01 -11.15
C TYR A 251 5.93 -10.84 -12.24
N GLN A 252 4.61 -11.01 -12.16
CA GLN A 252 3.85 -11.80 -13.13
C GLN A 252 3.66 -11.05 -14.45
N TYR A 253 3.44 -9.72 -14.41
CA TYR A 253 3.12 -8.91 -15.58
C TYR A 253 4.23 -7.93 -15.91
N GLN A 254 4.42 -7.67 -17.20
CA GLN A 254 5.39 -6.67 -17.67
C GLN A 254 4.88 -5.23 -17.45
N GLN A 255 3.57 -5.06 -17.46
CA GLN A 255 2.90 -3.78 -17.34
C GLN A 255 1.71 -3.92 -16.41
N VAL A 256 1.64 -3.04 -15.42
CA VAL A 256 0.60 -3.05 -14.41
C VAL A 256 -0.02 -1.67 -14.31
N VAL A 257 -1.32 -1.59 -14.51
CA VAL A 257 -2.09 -0.37 -14.27
C VAL A 257 -2.99 -0.60 -13.07
N ILE A 258 -2.94 0.30 -12.10
CA ILE A 258 -3.74 0.20 -10.89
C ILE A 258 -4.75 1.34 -10.85
N ASP A 259 -6.02 1.02 -10.80
CA ASP A 259 -7.09 1.96 -10.50
C ASP A 259 -7.22 2.10 -8.98
N CYS A 260 -6.78 3.24 -8.44
CA CYS A 260 -6.81 3.53 -7.01
C CYS A 260 -8.11 4.22 -6.56
N GLY A 261 -9.09 4.37 -7.45
CA GLY A 261 -10.29 5.14 -7.14
C GLY A 261 -10.02 6.61 -6.86
N SER A 262 -10.69 7.20 -5.86
CA SER A 262 -10.52 8.61 -5.50
C SER A 262 -10.24 8.85 -4.01
N ALA A 263 -10.16 7.81 -3.22
CA ALA A 263 -9.87 7.88 -1.79
C ALA A 263 -8.46 7.43 -1.48
N LEU A 264 -7.76 8.16 -0.61
CA LEU A 264 -6.47 7.74 -0.08
C LEU A 264 -6.71 6.76 1.09
N THR A 265 -6.84 5.49 0.75
CA THR A 265 -6.98 4.36 1.69
C THR A 265 -5.62 3.71 1.97
N LEU A 266 -5.54 2.77 2.90
CA LEU A 266 -4.31 1.99 3.13
C LEU A 266 -3.89 1.20 1.88
N THR A 267 -4.85 0.67 1.13
CA THR A 267 -4.60 -0.09 -0.09
C THR A 267 -4.13 0.80 -1.24
N SER A 268 -4.80 1.93 -1.48
CA SER A 268 -4.36 2.90 -2.50
C SER A 268 -3.00 3.51 -2.14
N ALA A 269 -2.72 3.76 -0.85
CA ALA A 269 -1.41 4.22 -0.39
C ALA A 269 -0.31 3.20 -0.72
N ALA A 270 -0.55 1.90 -0.47
CA ALA A 270 0.39 0.84 -0.84
C ALA A 270 0.64 0.77 -2.35
N ALA A 271 -0.41 0.98 -3.17
CA ALA A 271 -0.29 1.03 -4.62
C ALA A 271 0.53 2.24 -5.10
N LEU A 272 0.27 3.42 -4.53
CA LEU A 272 1.02 4.64 -4.84
C LEU A 272 2.50 4.56 -4.43
N ASP A 273 2.80 3.90 -3.31
CA ASP A 273 4.19 3.69 -2.85
C ASP A 273 4.99 2.75 -3.77
N LEU A 274 4.32 1.75 -4.35
CA LEU A 274 4.97 0.77 -5.22
C LEU A 274 4.97 1.19 -6.69
N ALA A 275 4.27 2.27 -7.03
CA ALA A 275 4.17 2.75 -8.40
C ALA A 275 5.50 3.37 -8.89
N ASP A 276 5.79 3.16 -10.17
CA ASP A 276 6.89 3.83 -10.88
C ASP A 276 6.46 5.21 -11.40
N GLU A 277 5.16 5.41 -11.59
CA GLU A 277 4.53 6.68 -11.99
C GLU A 277 3.13 6.79 -11.37
N ILE A 278 2.74 8.00 -10.98
CA ILE A 278 1.43 8.29 -10.43
C ILE A 278 0.70 9.29 -11.32
N ILE A 279 -0.51 8.94 -11.73
CA ILE A 279 -1.38 9.82 -12.51
C ILE A 279 -2.56 10.27 -11.65
N VAL A 280 -2.66 11.56 -11.42
CA VAL A 280 -3.81 12.17 -10.72
C VAL A 280 -4.80 12.65 -11.76
N VAL A 281 -6.02 12.11 -11.74
CA VAL A 281 -7.09 12.52 -12.64
C VAL A 281 -7.90 13.65 -12.02
N ALA A 282 -8.09 14.74 -12.75
CA ALA A 282 -8.90 15.88 -12.33
C ALA A 282 -9.76 16.44 -13.46
N THR A 283 -10.77 17.21 -13.12
CA THR A 283 -11.59 18.00 -14.05
C THR A 283 -11.26 19.50 -13.91
N PRO A 284 -11.48 20.34 -14.95
CA PRO A 284 -11.14 21.76 -14.93
C PRO A 284 -12.18 22.56 -14.12
N ASP A 285 -12.26 22.25 -12.82
CA ASP A 285 -13.09 22.96 -11.83
C ASP A 285 -12.30 23.17 -10.53
N VAL A 286 -12.57 24.28 -9.83
CA VAL A 286 -11.86 24.66 -8.61
C VAL A 286 -11.91 23.57 -7.52
N PRO A 287 -13.05 22.90 -7.25
CA PRO A 287 -13.10 21.81 -6.29
C PRO A 287 -12.18 20.65 -6.62
N ALA A 288 -12.12 20.19 -7.88
CA ALA A 288 -11.25 19.11 -8.30
C ALA A 288 -9.76 19.49 -8.19
N LEU A 289 -9.39 20.67 -8.69
CA LEU A 289 -7.99 21.16 -8.64
C LEU A 289 -7.52 21.44 -7.20
N SER A 290 -8.42 21.91 -6.33
CA SER A 290 -8.13 22.04 -4.91
C SER A 290 -7.96 20.67 -4.23
N SER A 291 -8.68 19.64 -4.72
CA SER A 291 -8.51 18.26 -4.24
C SER A 291 -7.18 17.66 -4.67
N VAL A 292 -6.68 17.95 -5.89
CA VAL A 292 -5.32 17.58 -6.30
C VAL A 292 -4.30 18.07 -5.27
N ARG A 293 -4.35 19.35 -4.90
CA ARG A 293 -3.42 19.92 -3.90
C ARG A 293 -3.55 19.26 -2.52
N ARG A 294 -4.78 18.96 -2.09
CA ARG A 294 -4.99 18.27 -0.81
C ARG A 294 -4.44 16.85 -0.84
N LEU A 295 -4.65 16.13 -1.95
CA LEU A 295 -4.14 14.77 -2.14
C LEU A 295 -2.61 14.76 -2.11
N THR A 296 -1.95 15.60 -2.90
CA THR A 296 -0.48 15.65 -2.94
C THR A 296 0.10 16.08 -1.60
N ALA A 297 -0.48 17.08 -0.94
CA ALA A 297 -0.04 17.49 0.39
C ALA A 297 -0.24 16.36 1.45
N ALA A 298 -1.27 15.51 1.30
CA ALA A 298 -1.47 14.36 2.16
C ALA A 298 -0.42 13.27 1.87
N MET A 299 -0.15 12.99 0.60
CA MET A 299 0.91 12.05 0.19
C MET A 299 2.28 12.48 0.74
N ASP A 300 2.65 13.75 0.56
CA ASP A 300 3.91 14.30 1.07
C ASP A 300 4.03 14.16 2.60
N ARG A 301 2.96 14.51 3.32
CA ARG A 301 2.93 14.42 4.80
C ARG A 301 3.05 12.98 5.29
N LEU A 302 2.41 12.04 4.61
CA LEU A 302 2.41 10.61 4.96
C LEU A 302 3.63 9.88 4.38
N GLY A 303 4.40 10.53 3.52
CA GLY A 303 5.56 9.95 2.87
C GLY A 303 5.24 8.94 1.78
N ILE A 304 4.04 8.99 1.22
CA ILE A 304 3.55 8.09 0.17
C ILE A 304 4.11 8.52 -1.18
N GLY A 305 4.61 7.56 -1.97
CA GLY A 305 5.14 7.79 -3.32
C GLY A 305 6.37 8.71 -3.35
N ARG A 306 7.22 8.68 -2.32
CA ARG A 306 8.43 9.53 -2.27
C ARG A 306 9.36 9.22 -3.43
N GLY A 307 9.67 10.27 -4.21
CA GLY A 307 10.54 10.15 -5.37
C GLY A 307 9.86 9.62 -6.64
N THR A 308 8.60 9.21 -6.54
CA THR A 308 7.81 8.79 -7.71
C THR A 308 7.30 10.03 -8.46
N PRO A 309 7.46 10.11 -9.79
CA PRO A 309 6.90 11.18 -10.58
C PRO A 309 5.38 11.19 -10.49
N VAL A 310 4.80 12.38 -10.25
CA VAL A 310 3.35 12.58 -10.17
C VAL A 310 2.93 13.58 -11.25
N ARG A 311 1.96 13.19 -12.10
CA ARG A 311 1.45 14.01 -13.19
C ARG A 311 -0.07 14.02 -13.21
N MET A 312 -0.66 15.02 -13.86
CA MET A 312 -2.11 15.16 -13.92
C MET A 312 -2.66 14.81 -15.31
N ALA A 313 -3.73 14.02 -15.35
CA ALA A 313 -4.61 13.90 -16.52
C ALA A 313 -5.82 14.81 -16.32
N LEU A 314 -5.95 15.84 -17.15
CA LEU A 314 -7.06 16.79 -17.08
C LEU A 314 -8.20 16.31 -17.95
N ASN A 315 -9.24 15.72 -17.33
CA ASN A 315 -10.39 15.16 -18.01
C ASN A 315 -11.54 16.17 -18.17
N ARG A 316 -12.41 15.96 -19.16
CA ARG A 316 -13.53 16.85 -19.50
C ARG A 316 -13.06 18.28 -19.78
N SER A 317 -11.90 18.42 -20.38
CA SER A 317 -11.37 19.69 -20.87
C SER A 317 -12.20 20.20 -22.06
N SER A 318 -12.39 21.50 -22.15
CA SER A 318 -13.07 22.14 -23.29
C SER A 318 -12.63 23.58 -23.42
N ARG A 319 -12.56 24.08 -24.66
CA ARG A 319 -12.30 25.51 -24.94
C ARG A 319 -13.39 26.44 -24.38
N GLN A 320 -14.57 25.90 -24.08
CA GLN A 320 -15.69 26.64 -23.49
C GLN A 320 -15.62 26.69 -21.95
N ARG A 321 -14.73 25.92 -21.31
CA ARG A 321 -14.55 25.94 -19.88
C ARG A 321 -13.81 27.21 -19.46
N GLU A 322 -14.20 27.79 -18.34
CA GLU A 322 -13.55 28.97 -17.75
C GLU A 322 -12.09 28.66 -17.36
N ILE A 323 -11.86 27.46 -16.81
CA ILE A 323 -10.52 27.02 -16.42
C ILE A 323 -9.90 26.24 -17.59
N GLN A 324 -8.89 26.85 -18.19
CA GLN A 324 -8.06 26.23 -19.24
C GLN A 324 -6.84 25.54 -18.61
N ALA A 325 -6.16 24.67 -19.35
CA ALA A 325 -5.03 23.87 -18.88
C ALA A 325 -3.96 24.66 -18.15
N ALA A 326 -3.53 25.81 -18.70
CA ALA A 326 -2.52 26.64 -18.06
C ALA A 326 -2.94 27.17 -16.67
N THR A 327 -4.23 27.46 -16.50
CA THR A 327 -4.81 27.88 -15.22
C THR A 327 -4.95 26.66 -14.30
N ALA A 328 -5.37 25.50 -14.83
CA ALA A 328 -5.49 24.27 -14.07
C ALA A 328 -4.12 23.82 -13.49
N MET A 329 -3.04 23.88 -14.28
CA MET A 329 -1.67 23.60 -13.81
C MET A 329 -1.28 24.49 -12.64
N LYS A 330 -1.54 25.80 -12.72
CA LYS A 330 -1.24 26.75 -11.65
C LYS A 330 -2.07 26.50 -10.39
N LEU A 331 -3.35 26.19 -10.55
CA LEU A 331 -4.25 25.92 -9.44
C LEU A 331 -3.94 24.59 -8.75
N ALA A 332 -3.61 23.56 -9.53
CA ALA A 332 -3.23 22.23 -9.01
C ALA A 332 -1.79 22.21 -8.48
N GLY A 333 -0.91 23.04 -9.01
CA GLY A 333 0.54 23.00 -8.72
C GLY A 333 1.22 21.77 -9.33
N MET A 334 0.70 21.23 -10.44
CA MET A 334 1.13 19.97 -11.05
C MET A 334 1.13 20.06 -12.57
N GLU A 335 2.08 19.38 -13.23
CA GLU A 335 2.13 19.26 -14.68
C GLU A 335 0.98 18.41 -15.22
N ILE A 336 0.44 18.84 -16.37
CA ILE A 336 -0.55 18.09 -17.12
C ILE A 336 0.16 17.17 -18.12
N LEU A 337 -0.01 15.86 -17.94
CA LEU A 337 0.43 14.84 -18.88
C LEU A 337 -0.42 14.88 -20.15
N THR A 338 -1.73 14.94 -20.00
CA THR A 338 -2.69 14.88 -21.09
C THR A 338 -3.96 15.65 -20.77
N GLU A 339 -4.57 16.23 -21.82
CA GLU A 339 -5.91 16.81 -21.77
C GLU A 339 -6.88 15.92 -22.52
N ILE A 340 -8.00 15.59 -21.88
CA ILE A 340 -9.03 14.74 -22.44
C ILE A 340 -10.31 15.58 -22.54
N PRO A 341 -10.83 15.80 -23.75
CA PRO A 341 -12.07 16.53 -23.92
C PRO A 341 -13.27 15.76 -23.40
N ASP A 342 -14.36 16.48 -23.14
CA ASP A 342 -15.63 15.85 -22.77
C ASP A 342 -16.17 15.02 -23.95
N CYS A 343 -16.32 13.71 -23.74
CA CYS A 343 -16.75 12.77 -24.78
C CYS A 343 -18.27 12.49 -24.77
N GLY A 344 -18.97 13.09 -23.83
CA GLY A 344 -20.44 13.16 -23.79
C GLY A 344 -21.17 11.80 -23.89
N PRO A 345 -22.33 11.77 -24.59
CA PRO A 345 -23.25 10.64 -24.58
C PRO A 345 -22.68 9.31 -25.11
N ARG A 346 -21.65 9.35 -25.96
CA ARG A 346 -21.01 8.12 -26.50
C ARG A 346 -20.39 7.28 -25.38
N LEU A 347 -19.79 7.95 -24.41
CA LEU A 347 -19.18 7.30 -23.26
C LEU A 347 -20.25 6.70 -22.33
N GLU A 348 -21.32 7.44 -22.10
CA GLU A 348 -22.43 7.01 -21.24
C GLU A 348 -23.06 5.71 -21.76
N THR A 349 -23.31 5.60 -23.06
CA THR A 349 -23.87 4.38 -23.68
C THR A 349 -22.96 3.16 -23.45
N THR A 350 -21.65 3.30 -23.64
CA THR A 350 -20.72 2.18 -23.49
C THR A 350 -20.53 1.77 -22.02
N ILE A 351 -20.57 2.71 -21.10
CA ILE A 351 -20.56 2.44 -19.65
C ILE A 351 -21.81 1.64 -19.28
N ASN A 352 -22.99 2.11 -19.66
CA ASN A 352 -24.26 1.49 -19.30
C ASN A 352 -24.46 0.09 -19.92
N THR A 353 -23.75 -0.22 -21.00
CA THR A 353 -23.82 -1.52 -21.67
C THR A 353 -22.65 -2.45 -21.36
N GLY A 354 -21.66 -2.01 -20.55
CA GLY A 354 -20.46 -2.79 -20.25
C GLY A 354 -19.56 -3.05 -21.47
N THR A 355 -19.58 -2.13 -22.44
CA THR A 355 -18.85 -2.28 -23.72
C THR A 355 -17.77 -1.20 -23.90
N VAL A 356 -17.21 -0.72 -22.80
CA VAL A 356 -16.20 0.35 -22.84
C VAL A 356 -14.96 -0.03 -23.63
N LEU A 357 -14.60 -1.31 -23.66
CA LEU A 357 -13.48 -1.80 -24.47
C LEU A 357 -13.71 -1.67 -25.99
N ASP A 358 -14.95 -1.57 -26.43
CA ASP A 358 -15.30 -1.35 -27.83
C ASP A 358 -15.30 0.14 -28.20
N LEU A 359 -15.10 1.02 -27.22
CA LEU A 359 -15.06 2.45 -27.42
C LEU A 359 -13.83 2.87 -28.24
N ASP A 360 -14.10 3.44 -29.42
CA ASP A 360 -13.07 4.09 -30.23
C ASP A 360 -13.33 5.60 -30.29
N VAL A 361 -12.90 6.27 -29.22
CA VAL A 361 -12.92 7.74 -29.10
C VAL A 361 -11.51 8.23 -29.02
N ALA A 362 -11.03 8.85 -30.10
CA ALA A 362 -9.63 9.25 -30.25
C ALA A 362 -9.00 9.94 -29.04
N PRO A 363 -9.65 10.91 -28.33
CA PRO A 363 -9.07 11.53 -27.16
C PRO A 363 -8.79 10.57 -26.01
N PHE A 364 -9.69 9.61 -25.73
CA PHE A 364 -9.46 8.61 -24.69
C PHE A 364 -8.39 7.62 -25.10
N THR A 365 -8.41 7.16 -26.35
CA THR A 365 -7.38 6.27 -26.88
C THR A 365 -6.01 6.93 -26.83
N GLN A 366 -5.91 8.22 -27.15
CA GLN A 366 -4.67 8.99 -27.06
C GLN A 366 -4.21 9.16 -25.61
N ALA A 367 -5.11 9.52 -24.70
CA ALA A 367 -4.79 9.64 -23.28
C ALA A 367 -4.29 8.31 -22.69
N GLY A 368 -4.98 7.21 -23.02
CA GLY A 368 -4.55 5.86 -22.62
C GLY A 368 -3.14 5.53 -23.14
N ARG A 369 -2.80 5.89 -24.38
CA ARG A 369 -1.45 5.71 -24.93
C ARG A 369 -0.42 6.54 -24.17
N MET A 370 -0.70 7.80 -23.89
CA MET A 370 0.23 8.67 -23.13
C MET A 370 0.52 8.13 -21.73
N VAL A 371 -0.49 7.59 -21.04
CA VAL A 371 -0.29 6.92 -19.75
C VAL A 371 0.46 5.59 -19.93
N ALA A 372 0.11 4.79 -20.96
CA ALA A 372 0.79 3.54 -21.27
C ALA A 372 2.27 3.73 -21.67
N ASP A 373 2.63 4.87 -22.25
CA ASP A 373 4.02 5.20 -22.60
C ASP A 373 4.90 5.31 -21.35
N LEU A 374 4.32 5.61 -20.17
CA LEU A 374 5.03 5.63 -18.90
C LEU A 374 5.41 4.24 -18.38
N LEU A 375 4.77 3.18 -18.90
CA LEU A 375 5.10 1.79 -18.59
C LEU A 375 6.29 1.26 -19.40
N ILE A 376 6.79 2.02 -20.37
CA ILE A 376 7.98 1.66 -21.14
C ILE A 376 9.23 2.01 -20.33
N VAL A 377 10.11 1.04 -20.16
CA VAL A 377 11.46 1.31 -19.66
C VAL A 377 12.25 1.95 -20.80
N PRO A 378 12.78 3.17 -20.67
CA PRO A 378 13.67 3.72 -21.67
C PRO A 378 14.85 2.78 -21.91
N GLU A 379 15.19 2.50 -23.17
CA GLU A 379 16.33 1.61 -23.50
C GLU A 379 17.64 2.13 -22.94
N ASP A 380 17.77 3.44 -22.76
CA ASP A 380 18.93 4.10 -22.13
C ASP A 380 19.05 3.82 -20.62
N SER A 381 18.02 3.30 -19.95
CA SER A 381 18.07 2.86 -18.55
C SER A 381 18.65 1.45 -18.39
N ILE A 382 18.88 0.75 -19.50
CA ILE A 382 19.66 -0.48 -19.53
C ILE A 382 21.11 -0.01 -19.56
N ALA A 383 21.71 0.20 -18.38
CA ALA A 383 23.16 0.41 -18.30
C ALA A 383 23.81 -0.80 -18.96
N THR A 384 24.25 -0.62 -20.20
CA THR A 384 25.24 -1.52 -20.80
C THR A 384 26.36 -1.62 -19.76
N PRO A 385 26.68 -2.81 -19.22
CA PRO A 385 27.77 -2.89 -18.27
C PRO A 385 28.99 -2.25 -18.94
N ALA A 386 29.49 -1.17 -18.32
CA ALA A 386 30.69 -0.51 -18.80
C ALA A 386 31.76 -1.59 -18.93
N PRO A 387 32.50 -1.67 -20.05
CA PRO A 387 33.57 -2.64 -20.20
C PRO A 387 34.47 -2.53 -18.99
N ALA A 388 34.71 -3.67 -18.33
CA ALA A 388 35.53 -3.73 -17.12
C ALA A 388 36.82 -2.94 -17.35
N PRO A 389 37.20 -2.03 -16.43
CA PRO A 389 38.46 -1.32 -16.54
C PRO A 389 39.57 -2.35 -16.61
N ALA A 390 40.41 -2.24 -17.62
CA ALA A 390 41.58 -3.10 -17.80
C ALA A 390 42.38 -3.16 -16.48
N PRO A 391 42.88 -4.33 -16.05
CA PRO A 391 43.61 -4.44 -14.80
C PRO A 391 44.78 -3.44 -14.80
N PRO A 392 45.00 -2.73 -13.70
CA PRO A 392 46.09 -1.76 -13.62
C PRO A 392 47.43 -2.51 -13.86
N SER A 393 48.16 -2.03 -14.86
CA SER A 393 49.50 -2.49 -15.16
C SER A 393 50.37 -2.38 -13.90
N ALA A 394 51.06 -3.46 -13.54
CA ALA A 394 51.93 -3.53 -12.37
C ALA A 394 52.92 -2.35 -12.37
N PRO A 395 53.09 -1.66 -11.23
CA PRO A 395 54.06 -0.58 -11.15
C PRO A 395 55.49 -1.09 -11.26
N SER A 396 56.26 -0.54 -12.19
CA SER A 396 57.70 -0.71 -12.34
C SER A 396 58.42 -0.23 -11.07
N PRO A 397 59.45 -0.93 -10.58
CA PRO A 397 60.14 -0.53 -9.34
C PRO A 397 60.94 0.74 -9.52
N ALA A 398 60.63 1.77 -8.71
CA ALA A 398 61.40 3.01 -8.63
C ALA A 398 62.63 2.86 -7.74
N PRO A 399 63.75 3.56 -8.07
CA PRO A 399 65.01 3.36 -7.41
C PRO A 399 65.10 3.97 -6.00
N ALA A 400 65.82 3.28 -5.15
CA ALA A 400 66.13 3.68 -3.78
C ALA A 400 66.86 5.01 -3.71
N ARG A 401 66.36 5.95 -2.89
CA ARG A 401 67.11 7.08 -2.40
C ARG A 401 67.25 7.04 -0.88
N SER A 402 68.49 6.88 -0.52
CA SER A 402 69.04 6.96 0.85
C SER A 402 69.01 8.42 1.38
N GLY A 403 68.72 8.55 2.64
CA GLY A 403 69.45 9.54 3.40
C GLY A 403 68.69 10.56 4.20
N ARG A 404 68.76 10.37 5.49
CA ARG A 404 69.10 11.29 6.60
C ARG A 404 68.03 11.72 7.55
N ARG A 405 68.20 11.17 8.73
CA ARG A 405 67.77 11.60 10.06
C ARG A 405 67.78 13.11 10.26
N ARG A 406 66.77 13.65 10.90
CA ARG A 406 66.98 14.55 12.06
C ARG A 406 65.80 14.42 13.04
N ALA A 407 66.20 14.19 14.28
CA ALA A 407 65.39 14.24 15.45
C ALA A 407 65.17 15.70 15.88
N ASP A 408 64.00 15.96 16.40
CA ASP A 408 63.86 16.93 17.51
C ASP A 408 62.54 16.68 18.29
N LYS A 409 62.73 16.40 19.55
CA LYS A 409 61.79 16.48 20.67
C LYS A 409 62.15 17.71 21.49
N PRO A 410 61.43 18.12 22.51
CA PRO A 410 60.03 18.28 22.90
C PRO A 410 59.74 19.62 23.59
N LYS A 411 58.46 19.87 23.96
CA LYS A 411 58.02 20.67 25.14
C LYS A 411 56.48 20.81 25.05
N GLY A 412 55.65 20.32 25.86
CA GLY A 412 55.52 20.42 27.30
C GLY A 412 54.65 21.62 27.68
N ARG A 413 53.35 21.39 27.97
CA ARG A 413 52.62 22.26 28.91
C ARG A 413 51.40 21.55 29.49
N ARG A 414 51.47 21.44 30.77
CA ARG A 414 50.51 21.09 31.81
C ARG A 414 49.26 21.99 31.81
N GLY A 415 48.17 21.43 32.29
CA GLY A 415 47.13 22.13 33.07
C GLY A 415 45.73 21.69 32.62
N LYS A 416 44.88 21.18 33.38
CA LYS A 416 44.40 21.25 34.74
C LYS A 416 43.27 20.22 34.89
N LYS A 417 43.40 19.33 35.81
CA LYS A 417 42.27 18.55 36.34
C LYS A 417 41.27 19.52 36.99
N MET A 418 40.00 19.38 36.68
CA MET A 418 38.93 19.86 37.53
C MET A 418 37.91 18.73 37.70
N SER A 419 37.93 18.16 38.87
CA SER A 419 36.94 17.24 39.41
C SER A 419 35.69 18.04 39.77
N LEU A 420 34.55 17.61 39.30
CA LEU A 420 33.28 17.96 39.91
C LEU A 420 32.55 16.69 40.30
N ARG A 421 32.62 16.40 41.58
CA ARG A 421 31.67 15.58 42.32
C ARG A 421 30.32 16.27 42.26
N GLY A 422 29.28 15.56 41.85
CA GLY A 422 27.92 16.06 41.86
C GLY A 422 26.91 14.92 41.88
N ARG A 423 26.53 14.53 43.06
CA ARG A 423 25.23 14.08 43.56
C ARG A 423 24.40 13.19 42.64
N ARG A 424 24.39 11.91 42.94
CA ARG A 424 23.24 11.04 42.79
C ARG A 424 22.14 11.52 43.73
N GLY A 425 21.05 12.06 43.20
CA GLY A 425 19.77 12.25 43.85
C GLY A 425 18.78 11.37 43.14
N GLY A 426 18.11 10.48 43.84
CA GLY A 426 17.13 9.55 43.31
C GLY A 426 15.86 10.28 42.89
N GLU A 427 15.42 9.97 41.68
CA GLU A 427 14.08 10.19 41.17
C GLU A 427 13.49 8.85 40.71
N GLU A 428 13.46 7.91 41.63
CA GLU A 428 12.63 6.71 41.50
C GLU A 428 11.41 6.89 42.40
N GLY A 429 10.27 7.26 41.78
CA GLY A 429 9.00 7.27 42.49
C GLY A 429 7.91 8.23 41.99
N GLN A 430 8.24 9.25 41.19
CA GLN A 430 7.28 10.28 40.83
C GLN A 430 6.52 9.99 39.50
N GLY A 431 7.08 9.18 38.62
CA GLY A 431 6.48 8.88 37.31
C GLY A 431 5.25 7.96 37.36
N SER A 432 5.09 7.13 38.41
CA SER A 432 3.99 6.16 38.46
C SER A 432 2.65 6.78 38.88
N VAL A 433 2.68 7.84 39.72
CA VAL A 433 1.45 8.52 40.19
C VAL A 433 0.92 9.48 39.13
N GLU A 434 1.80 10.17 38.40
CA GLU A 434 1.41 11.04 37.30
C GLU A 434 0.87 10.22 36.12
N PHE A 435 1.47 9.07 35.79
CA PHE A 435 0.97 8.16 34.76
C PHE A 435 -0.40 7.59 35.11
N ALA A 436 -0.64 7.21 36.36
CA ALA A 436 -1.95 6.73 36.83
C ALA A 436 -3.03 7.83 36.71
N GLY A 437 -2.69 9.08 37.03
CA GLY A 437 -3.60 10.22 36.87
C GLY A 437 -3.97 10.50 35.40
N VAL A 438 -2.99 10.49 34.51
CA VAL A 438 -3.20 10.67 33.07
C VAL A 438 -4.02 9.52 32.48
N LEU A 439 -3.79 8.27 32.91
CA LEU A 439 -4.53 7.11 32.46
C LEU A 439 -6.03 7.20 32.83
N VAL A 440 -6.35 7.62 34.06
CA VAL A 440 -7.76 7.79 34.49
C VAL A 440 -8.46 8.87 33.67
N VAL A 441 -7.81 9.99 33.40
CA VAL A 441 -8.36 11.07 32.56
C VAL A 441 -8.54 10.58 31.12
N ALA A 442 -7.57 9.86 30.56
CA ALA A 442 -7.65 9.29 29.22
C ALA A 442 -8.81 8.30 29.09
N LEU A 443 -8.99 7.42 30.09
CA LEU A 443 -10.12 6.47 30.13
C LEU A 443 -11.46 7.19 30.25
N ALA A 444 -11.55 8.25 31.04
CA ALA A 444 -12.78 9.05 31.18
C ALA A 444 -13.14 9.75 29.85
N VAL A 445 -12.15 10.33 29.16
CA VAL A 445 -12.34 10.95 27.84
C VAL A 445 -12.73 9.89 26.81
N PHE A 446 -12.08 8.73 26.81
CA PHE A 446 -12.42 7.62 25.91
C PHE A 446 -13.85 7.12 26.14
N ALA A 447 -14.26 6.93 27.39
CA ALA A 447 -15.63 6.55 27.74
C ALA A 447 -16.65 7.60 27.30
N LEU A 448 -16.33 8.89 27.42
CA LEU A 448 -17.19 9.99 26.95
C LEU A 448 -17.33 9.96 25.43
N VAL A 449 -16.24 9.76 24.70
CA VAL A 449 -16.27 9.68 23.22
C VAL A 449 -17.10 8.49 22.76
N LEU A 450 -16.90 7.31 23.34
CA LEU A 450 -17.73 6.12 23.06
C LEU A 450 -19.21 6.40 23.32
N HIS A 451 -19.52 7.10 24.39
CA HIS A 451 -20.88 7.45 24.75
C HIS A 451 -21.54 8.38 23.74
N LEU A 452 -20.79 9.39 23.26
CA LEU A 452 -21.28 10.31 22.22
C LEU A 452 -21.47 9.60 20.88
N LEU A 453 -20.58 8.69 20.52
CA LEU A 453 -20.73 7.86 19.30
C LEU A 453 -21.97 6.96 19.39
N PHE A 454 -22.20 6.35 20.55
CA PHE A 454 -23.38 5.53 20.78
C PHE A 454 -24.68 6.32 20.71
N ALA A 455 -24.72 7.52 21.31
CA ALA A 455 -25.87 8.42 21.22
C ALA A 455 -26.12 8.90 19.77
N ALA A 456 -25.07 9.18 19.01
CA ALA A 456 -25.17 9.55 17.59
C ALA A 456 -25.72 8.39 16.74
N SER A 457 -25.32 7.14 17.03
CA SER A 457 -25.85 5.95 16.36
C SER A 457 -27.36 5.78 16.62
N ILE A 458 -27.80 5.98 17.87
CA ILE A 458 -29.24 5.92 18.21
C ILE A 458 -30.01 7.07 17.55
N ALA A 459 -29.42 8.27 17.42
CA ALA A 459 -30.04 9.39 16.71
C ALA A 459 -30.27 9.06 15.23
N PHE A 460 -29.30 8.44 14.59
CA PHE A 460 -29.43 8.00 13.21
C PHE A 460 -30.53 6.94 13.05
N MET A 461 -30.59 5.95 13.96
CA MET A 461 -31.65 4.93 13.95
C MET A 461 -33.03 5.53 14.22
N ALA A 462 -33.14 6.50 15.13
CA ALA A 462 -34.39 7.24 15.39
C ALA A 462 -34.86 8.01 14.15
N GLN A 463 -33.93 8.62 13.39
CA GLN A 463 -34.23 9.28 12.12
C GLN A 463 -34.80 8.32 11.07
N SER A 464 -34.18 7.15 10.88
CA SER A 464 -34.69 6.12 9.98
C SER A 464 -36.07 5.62 10.40
N SER A 465 -36.25 5.41 11.70
CA SER A 465 -37.54 4.99 12.29
C SER A 465 -38.65 6.04 12.09
N ALA A 466 -38.34 7.33 12.23
CA ALA A 466 -39.26 8.43 11.98
C ALA A 466 -39.67 8.50 10.49
N GLN A 467 -38.72 8.32 9.57
CA GLN A 467 -39.00 8.29 8.13
C GLN A 467 -39.94 7.12 7.76
N GLU A 468 -39.72 5.92 8.34
CA GLU A 468 -40.56 4.77 8.04
C GLU A 468 -41.99 4.95 8.59
N ALA A 469 -42.11 5.50 9.78
CA ALA A 469 -43.43 5.90 10.33
C ALA A 469 -44.15 6.95 9.45
N ALA A 470 -43.42 7.96 8.96
CA ALA A 470 -43.95 8.99 8.08
C ALA A 470 -44.45 8.41 6.76
N ARG A 471 -43.67 7.51 6.13
CA ARG A 471 -44.08 6.79 4.89
C ARG A 471 -45.36 5.98 5.10
N GLN A 472 -45.50 5.33 6.26
CA GLN A 472 -46.68 4.56 6.57
C GLN A 472 -47.92 5.45 6.72
N TYR A 473 -47.79 6.66 7.29
CA TYR A 473 -48.86 7.64 7.34
C TYR A 473 -49.20 8.19 5.96
N ALA A 474 -48.21 8.49 5.11
CA ALA A 474 -48.40 8.97 3.74
C ALA A 474 -49.24 8.01 2.89
N ARG A 475 -49.13 6.70 3.13
CA ARG A 475 -49.93 5.64 2.50
C ARG A 475 -51.32 5.45 3.13
N GLY A 476 -51.77 6.34 3.98
CA GLY A 476 -53.08 6.24 4.64
C GLY A 476 -53.11 5.22 5.80
N GLY A 477 -51.94 4.83 6.33
CA GLY A 477 -51.82 3.84 7.40
C GLY A 477 -52.33 4.32 8.76
N SER A 478 -52.69 3.36 9.62
CA SER A 478 -53.11 3.65 11.00
C SER A 478 -51.95 3.97 11.92
N TYR A 479 -52.25 4.57 13.08
CA TYR A 479 -51.25 4.80 14.13
C TYR A 479 -50.49 3.51 14.52
N SER A 480 -51.20 2.40 14.68
CA SER A 480 -50.58 1.10 15.01
C SER A 480 -49.63 0.60 13.88
N GLY A 481 -50.01 0.86 12.62
CA GLY A 481 -49.15 0.57 11.46
C GLY A 481 -47.86 1.40 11.45
N ALA A 482 -47.99 2.71 11.76
CA ALA A 482 -46.84 3.60 11.85
C ALA A 482 -45.89 3.22 13.01
N VAL A 483 -46.45 2.81 14.16
CA VAL A 483 -45.63 2.28 15.28
C VAL A 483 -44.91 0.98 14.91
N ALA A 484 -45.60 0.08 14.22
CA ALA A 484 -44.97 -1.17 13.76
C ALA A 484 -43.88 -0.93 12.72
N ALA A 485 -44.10 0.00 11.80
CA ALA A 485 -43.08 0.39 10.81
C ALA A 485 -41.87 1.06 11.47
N ALA A 486 -42.09 1.96 12.42
CA ALA A 486 -41.01 2.57 13.20
C ALA A 486 -40.19 1.51 13.98
N ALA A 487 -40.86 0.54 14.58
CA ALA A 487 -40.23 -0.55 15.34
C ALA A 487 -39.37 -1.47 14.45
N SER A 488 -39.76 -1.69 13.21
CA SER A 488 -39.01 -2.54 12.28
C SER A 488 -37.67 -1.93 11.85
N ALA A 489 -37.49 -0.61 12.02
CA ALA A 489 -36.25 0.11 11.73
C ALA A 489 -35.31 0.22 12.94
N LEU A 490 -35.68 -0.35 14.09
CA LEU A 490 -34.91 -0.32 15.33
C LEU A 490 -34.50 -1.75 15.76
N PRO A 491 -33.31 -1.93 16.36
CA PRO A 491 -32.97 -3.17 17.04
C PRO A 491 -33.94 -3.50 18.19
N ASP A 492 -34.24 -4.79 18.41
CA ASP A 492 -35.19 -5.27 19.42
C ASP A 492 -34.97 -4.68 20.82
N GLY A 493 -33.71 -4.44 21.20
CA GLY A 493 -33.35 -3.85 22.50
C GLY A 493 -33.75 -2.38 22.69
N LEU A 494 -34.08 -1.64 21.63
CA LEU A 494 -34.47 -0.23 21.67
C LEU A 494 -35.97 -0.04 21.47
N VAL A 495 -36.69 -1.03 20.96
CA VAL A 495 -38.13 -0.95 20.68
C VAL A 495 -38.96 -0.70 21.94
N GLY A 496 -38.52 -1.27 23.08
CA GLY A 496 -39.21 -1.10 24.37
C GLY A 496 -39.18 0.33 24.93
N GLY A 497 -38.25 1.18 24.49
CA GLY A 497 -38.11 2.60 24.86
C GLY A 497 -38.49 3.54 23.74
N MET A 498 -39.18 3.08 22.69
CA MET A 498 -39.58 3.90 21.55
C MET A 498 -40.95 4.51 21.77
N HIS A 499 -41.09 5.79 21.51
CA HIS A 499 -42.35 6.54 21.54
C HIS A 499 -42.55 7.26 20.20
N VAL A 500 -43.63 6.92 19.51
CA VAL A 500 -44.03 7.56 18.25
C VAL A 500 -45.14 8.59 18.54
N ARG A 501 -44.96 9.81 18.09
CA ARG A 501 -45.93 10.89 18.25
C ARG A 501 -46.09 11.64 16.94
N ARG A 502 -47.37 11.91 16.57
CA ARG A 502 -47.66 12.80 15.46
C ARG A 502 -47.72 14.24 16.00
N SER A 503 -46.88 15.10 15.44
CA SER A 503 -46.77 16.52 15.81
C SER A 503 -47.31 17.37 14.65
N GLY A 504 -48.54 17.87 14.77
CA GLY A 504 -49.20 18.61 13.68
C GLY A 504 -49.83 17.73 12.59
N ALA A 505 -50.05 18.33 11.38
CA ALA A 505 -50.64 17.62 10.25
C ALA A 505 -49.65 16.72 9.52
N ASP A 506 -48.39 17.17 9.43
CA ASP A 506 -47.40 16.63 8.46
C ASP A 506 -46.07 16.20 9.10
N THR A 507 -46.01 16.04 10.43
CA THR A 507 -44.76 15.67 11.11
C THR A 507 -44.95 14.49 12.05
N VAL A 508 -44.04 13.51 12.00
CA VAL A 508 -43.95 12.41 12.95
C VAL A 508 -42.64 12.53 13.71
N THR A 509 -42.76 12.51 15.05
CA THR A 509 -41.62 12.49 15.96
C THR A 509 -41.47 11.08 16.54
N VAL A 510 -40.30 10.51 16.44
CA VAL A 510 -39.92 9.27 17.12
C VAL A 510 -38.88 9.59 18.19
N THR A 511 -39.19 9.24 19.42
CA THR A 511 -38.29 9.38 20.56
C THR A 511 -37.86 8.00 21.02
N VAL A 512 -36.54 7.79 21.19
CA VAL A 512 -35.97 6.54 21.67
C VAL A 512 -35.21 6.81 22.96
N ASP A 513 -35.56 6.09 24.02
CA ASP A 513 -34.86 6.19 25.30
C ASP A 513 -33.48 5.54 25.23
N LEU A 514 -32.49 6.21 25.81
CA LEU A 514 -31.13 5.68 25.88
C LEU A 514 -31.05 4.57 26.95
N PRO A 515 -30.50 3.39 26.65
CA PRO A 515 -30.37 2.28 27.61
C PRO A 515 -29.40 2.60 28.76
N MET A 516 -28.53 3.58 28.58
CA MET A 516 -27.64 4.09 29.61
C MET A 516 -27.98 5.56 29.90
N LYS A 517 -28.33 5.87 31.14
CA LYS A 517 -28.66 7.24 31.57
C LYS A 517 -27.35 8.06 31.70
N VAL A 518 -27.22 9.06 30.85
CA VAL A 518 -26.17 10.08 30.93
C VAL A 518 -26.76 11.32 31.62
N PRO A 519 -26.06 11.97 32.52
CA PRO A 519 -26.48 13.23 33.06
C PRO A 519 -26.74 14.24 31.92
N GLY A 520 -28.03 14.65 31.73
CA GLY A 520 -28.42 15.59 30.69
C GLY A 520 -28.88 15.01 29.35
N LEU A 521 -28.76 13.67 29.12
CA LEU A 521 -29.23 13.03 27.90
C LEU A 521 -29.92 11.70 28.24
N SER A 522 -31.25 11.68 28.29
CA SER A 522 -32.04 10.48 28.61
C SER A 522 -32.71 9.84 27.40
N SER A 523 -32.93 10.60 26.34
CA SER A 523 -33.59 10.14 25.12
C SER A 523 -33.13 10.95 23.91
N VAL A 524 -33.29 10.37 22.72
CA VAL A 524 -33.03 11.01 21.42
C VAL A 524 -34.34 11.08 20.64
N SER A 525 -34.64 12.23 20.05
CA SER A 525 -35.82 12.41 19.23
C SER A 525 -35.44 12.77 17.80
N ALA A 526 -36.18 12.24 16.84
CA ALA A 526 -36.05 12.56 15.42
C ALA A 526 -37.41 12.84 14.81
N ASP A 527 -37.45 13.81 13.91
CA ASP A 527 -38.64 14.25 13.21
C ASP A 527 -38.58 13.89 11.73
N ALA A 528 -39.69 13.45 11.16
CA ALA A 528 -39.83 13.23 9.73
C ALA A 528 -41.13 13.86 9.22
N THR A 529 -41.08 14.45 8.02
CA THR A 529 -42.24 15.04 7.35
C THR A 529 -43.03 13.98 6.60
N ILE A 530 -44.36 14.06 6.65
CA ILE A 530 -45.24 13.17 5.89
C ILE A 530 -45.46 13.81 4.52
N ASP A 531 -44.88 13.25 3.49
CA ASP A 531 -45.14 13.64 2.10
C ASP A 531 -46.35 12.83 1.61
N TRP A 532 -47.51 13.51 1.55
CA TRP A 532 -48.73 12.91 1.04
C TRP A 532 -48.58 12.67 -0.46
N GLU A 533 -48.57 11.42 -0.91
CA GLU A 533 -48.69 11.08 -2.33
C GLU A 533 -50.10 11.44 -2.78
N GLU A 534 -50.27 12.41 -3.74
CA GLU A 534 -51.52 12.78 -4.39
C GLU A 534 -52.06 11.65 -5.29
#